data_30e64407728ba8fcd396dc865fe874c3
#
_entry.id   30e64407728ba8fcd396dc865fe874c3
#
_cell.length_a   1.000
_cell.length_b   1.000
_cell.length_c   1.000
_cell.angle_alpha   90.00
_cell.angle_beta   90.00
_cell.angle_gamma   90.00
#
_symmetry.space_group_name_H-M   'P 1'
#
loop_
_entity.id
_entity.type
_entity.pdbx_description
1 polymer ?
#
loop_
_entity_poly.entity_id
_entity_poly.type
_entity_poly.pdbx_seq_one_letter_code
_entity_poly.pdbx_strand_id
1 'polypeptide(L)'
;MVRALLLLPVMIAAFGASAEAQTMSPMRGNVSSFSDSFAVRVYPANPYTHRIKIEIKVYDQDFRQVDAGVTPSSFMLGSEASRGVLVVVPFDGANERKVRICTESIPFPNEQTQIKAQICGKFLGQRRS
;
A
#
# COMPACT_ATOMS: atom_id res chain seq x y z
N MET A 1 38.73 37.72 -37.47
CA MET A 1 37.28 37.58 -37.34
C MET A 1 36.99 36.32 -36.56
N VAL A 2 36.59 36.45 -35.34
CA VAL A 2 36.24 35.31 -34.49
C VAL A 2 34.76 35.01 -34.69
N ARG A 3 34.45 33.86 -35.29
CA ARG A 3 33.08 33.37 -35.34
C ARG A 3 32.78 32.67 -34.03
N ALA A 4 31.97 33.30 -33.19
CA ALA A 4 31.45 32.66 -32.00
C ALA A 4 30.38 31.66 -32.45
N LEU A 5 30.66 30.37 -32.29
CA LEU A 5 29.65 29.32 -32.38
C LEU A 5 28.85 29.32 -31.07
N LEU A 6 27.63 29.82 -31.14
CA LEU A 6 26.66 29.69 -30.05
C LEU A 6 26.15 28.23 -30.04
N LEU A 7 26.72 27.43 -29.15
CA LEU A 7 26.17 26.13 -28.78
C LEU A 7 24.97 26.38 -27.87
N LEU A 8 23.77 26.26 -28.42
CA LEU A 8 22.54 26.19 -27.62
C LEU A 8 22.52 24.83 -26.91
N PRO A 9 22.43 24.81 -25.60
CA PRO A 9 22.17 23.53 -24.90
C PRO A 9 20.75 23.12 -25.21
N VAL A 10 20.59 22.00 -25.90
CA VAL A 10 19.30 21.32 -26.02
C VAL A 10 18.96 20.77 -24.64
N MET A 11 18.09 21.46 -23.91
CA MET A 11 17.47 20.91 -22.71
C MET A 11 16.53 19.78 -23.15
N ILE A 12 17.00 18.56 -23.01
CA ILE A 12 16.12 17.38 -23.07
C ILE A 12 15.32 17.37 -21.77
N ALA A 13 14.09 17.88 -21.84
CA ALA A 13 13.13 17.68 -20.76
C ALA A 13 12.77 16.20 -20.75
N ALA A 14 13.37 15.45 -19.83
CA ALA A 14 12.93 14.10 -19.56
C ALA A 14 11.56 14.18 -18.90
N PHE A 15 10.49 14.00 -19.67
CA PHE A 15 9.17 13.75 -19.12
C PHE A 15 9.18 12.34 -18.52
N GLY A 16 9.44 12.25 -17.20
CA GLY A 16 9.23 11.03 -16.47
C GLY A 16 7.74 10.69 -16.51
N ALA A 17 7.37 9.65 -17.26
CA ALA A 17 6.04 9.08 -17.14
C ALA A 17 5.91 8.56 -15.70
N SER A 18 5.07 9.20 -14.87
CA SER A 18 4.70 8.66 -13.58
C SER A 18 3.87 7.41 -13.84
N ALA A 19 4.46 6.23 -13.57
CA ALA A 19 3.68 4.99 -13.55
C ALA A 19 2.64 5.12 -12.45
N GLU A 20 1.35 5.12 -12.81
CA GLU A 20 0.28 5.05 -11.84
C GLU A 20 0.36 3.70 -11.15
N ALA A 21 0.70 3.71 -9.87
CA ALA A 21 0.76 2.54 -9.03
C ALA A 21 -0.39 2.60 -8.01
N GLN A 22 -0.93 1.43 -7.68
CA GLN A 22 -1.83 1.27 -6.56
C GLN A 22 -1.22 1.90 -5.30
N THR A 23 -2.02 2.59 -4.51
CA THR A 23 -1.57 3.27 -3.30
C THR A 23 -2.37 2.84 -2.09
N MET A 24 -1.79 3.02 -0.93
CA MET A 24 -2.44 2.84 0.36
C MET A 24 -1.93 3.91 1.32
N SER A 25 -2.81 4.49 2.12
CA SER A 25 -2.45 5.50 3.11
C SER A 25 -3.03 5.14 4.47
N PRO A 26 -2.27 5.27 5.57
CA PRO A 26 -0.84 5.51 5.62
C PRO A 26 -0.02 4.27 5.25
N MET A 27 1.24 4.46 4.90
CA MET A 27 2.18 3.37 4.60
C MET A 27 3.08 3.02 5.79
N ARG A 28 3.03 3.81 6.86
CA ARG A 28 3.75 3.59 8.11
C ARG A 28 2.93 4.09 9.27
N GLY A 29 3.10 3.46 10.43
CA GLY A 29 2.47 3.92 11.65
C GLY A 29 3.02 3.25 12.88
N ASN A 30 2.93 3.97 14.00
CA ASN A 30 3.17 3.47 15.34
C ASN A 30 1.88 3.61 16.13
N VAL A 31 1.40 2.54 16.70
CA VAL A 31 0.15 2.50 17.44
C VAL A 31 0.38 2.00 18.85
N SER A 32 -0.04 2.77 19.84
CA SER A 32 -0.05 2.32 21.23
C SER A 32 -1.44 1.79 21.59
N SER A 33 -1.49 0.70 22.31
CA SER A 33 -2.75 0.09 22.76
C SER A 33 -2.65 -0.40 24.19
N PHE A 34 -3.74 -0.28 24.93
CA PHE A 34 -3.88 -0.79 26.29
C PHE A 34 -4.60 -2.14 26.34
N SER A 35 -4.88 -2.74 25.19
CA SER A 35 -5.57 -4.02 25.08
C SER A 35 -4.66 -5.11 24.50
N ASP A 36 -5.21 -6.30 24.28
CA ASP A 36 -4.49 -7.44 23.71
C ASP A 36 -4.30 -7.36 22.21
N SER A 37 -4.81 -6.31 21.58
CA SER A 37 -4.68 -6.05 20.16
C SER A 37 -4.49 -4.57 19.88
N PHE A 38 -4.01 -4.25 18.71
CA PHE A 38 -3.98 -2.87 18.21
C PHE A 38 -4.70 -2.77 16.87
N ALA A 39 -5.26 -1.61 16.61
CA ALA A 39 -6.04 -1.35 15.41
C ALA A 39 -5.36 -0.30 14.53
N VAL A 40 -5.36 -0.55 13.24
CA VAL A 40 -4.86 0.37 12.22
C VAL A 40 -5.94 0.56 11.16
N ARG A 41 -6.20 1.80 10.80
CA ARG A 41 -7.08 2.11 9.68
C ARG A 41 -6.23 2.49 8.47
N VAL A 42 -6.44 1.78 7.38
CA VAL A 42 -5.75 2.04 6.11
C VAL A 42 -6.76 2.35 5.02
N TYR A 43 -6.33 3.09 4.02
CA TYR A 43 -7.15 3.53 2.89
C TYR A 43 -6.47 3.12 1.59
N PRO A 44 -6.75 1.92 1.08
CA PRO A 44 -6.31 1.56 -0.26
C PRO A 44 -7.04 2.42 -1.30
N ALA A 45 -6.34 2.76 -2.37
CA ALA A 45 -6.88 3.57 -3.46
C ALA A 45 -6.66 2.87 -4.80
N ASN A 46 -7.64 3.01 -5.68
CA ASN A 46 -7.59 2.52 -7.05
C ASN A 46 -7.17 3.66 -7.99
N PRO A 47 -5.95 3.67 -8.55
CA PRO A 47 -5.51 4.71 -9.46
C PRO A 47 -6.01 4.52 -10.90
N TYR A 48 -6.62 3.38 -11.19
CA TYR A 48 -7.07 3.04 -12.54
C TYR A 48 -8.44 3.64 -12.87
N THR A 49 -8.75 3.69 -14.16
CA THR A 49 -10.05 4.17 -14.66
C THR A 49 -11.13 3.08 -14.69
N HIS A 50 -10.79 1.86 -14.30
CA HIS A 50 -11.70 0.73 -14.20
C HIS A 50 -11.74 0.18 -12.77
N ARG A 51 -12.79 -0.55 -12.45
CA ARG A 51 -12.93 -1.22 -11.15
C ARG A 51 -11.89 -2.33 -11.00
N ILE A 52 -11.34 -2.45 -9.81
CA ILE A 52 -10.44 -3.55 -9.45
C ILE A 52 -10.90 -4.22 -8.17
N LYS A 53 -10.54 -5.49 -8.02
CA LYS A 53 -10.74 -6.21 -6.76
C LYS A 53 -9.54 -5.97 -5.87
N ILE A 54 -9.80 -5.57 -4.63
CA ILE A 54 -8.79 -5.34 -3.60
C ILE A 54 -8.95 -6.41 -2.53
N GLU A 55 -7.83 -6.97 -2.10
CA GLU A 55 -7.72 -7.83 -0.91
C GLU A 55 -6.71 -7.24 0.04
N ILE A 56 -7.03 -7.20 1.33
CA ILE A 56 -6.13 -6.74 2.38
C ILE A 56 -5.67 -7.95 3.19
N LYS A 57 -4.36 -8.10 3.29
CA LYS A 57 -3.74 -9.17 4.07
C LYS A 57 -2.69 -8.61 5.00
N VAL A 58 -2.51 -9.26 6.13
CA VAL A 58 -1.53 -8.88 7.15
C VAL A 58 -0.47 -9.95 7.23
N TYR A 59 0.79 -9.51 7.22
CA TYR A 59 1.96 -10.38 7.30
C TYR A 59 2.89 -9.92 8.42
N ASP A 60 3.68 -10.84 8.94
CA ASP A 60 4.81 -10.50 9.80
C ASP A 60 6.02 -10.00 8.97
N GLN A 61 7.14 -9.78 9.63
CA GLN A 61 8.37 -9.30 8.95
C GLN A 61 8.93 -10.31 7.95
N ASP A 62 8.66 -11.59 8.14
CA ASP A 62 9.11 -12.68 7.27
C ASP A 62 8.08 -13.05 6.19
N PHE A 63 7.06 -12.20 6.00
CA PHE A 63 5.94 -12.41 5.09
C PHE A 63 5.13 -13.69 5.35
N ARG A 64 5.09 -14.12 6.60
CA ARG A 64 4.13 -15.13 7.04
C ARG A 64 2.81 -14.46 7.40
N GLN A 65 1.72 -15.01 6.92
CA GLN A 65 0.41 -14.43 7.16
C GLN A 65 0.08 -14.43 8.65
N VAL A 66 -0.39 -13.29 9.13
CA VAL A 66 -0.84 -13.08 10.50
C VAL A 66 -2.35 -13.21 10.53
N ASP A 67 -2.87 -13.95 11.50
CA ASP A 67 -4.31 -14.03 11.75
C ASP A 67 -4.77 -12.72 12.40
N ALA A 68 -5.26 -11.80 11.57
CA ALA A 68 -5.73 -10.48 11.97
C ALA A 68 -7.18 -10.29 11.52
N GLY A 69 -7.93 -9.49 12.27
CA GLY A 69 -9.25 -9.06 11.85
C GLY A 69 -9.17 -7.95 10.82
N VAL A 70 -9.63 -8.19 9.61
CA VAL A 70 -9.63 -7.22 8.53
C VAL A 70 -11.06 -6.97 8.05
N THR A 71 -11.53 -5.73 8.12
CA THR A 71 -12.90 -5.38 7.78
C THR A 71 -12.97 -4.14 6.89
N PRO A 72 -13.40 -4.25 5.64
CA PRO A 72 -13.59 -5.47 4.86
C PRO A 72 -12.26 -6.04 4.36
N SER A 73 -12.15 -7.36 4.21
CA SER A 73 -10.92 -8.01 3.75
C SER A 73 -10.80 -8.10 2.23
N SER A 74 -11.93 -8.10 1.53
CA SER A 74 -12.00 -8.19 0.07
C SER A 74 -13.17 -7.37 -0.43
N PHE A 75 -12.97 -6.57 -1.46
CA PHE A 75 -14.01 -5.71 -2.02
C PHE A 75 -13.63 -5.24 -3.42
N MET A 76 -14.65 -4.80 -4.16
CA MET A 76 -14.47 -4.09 -5.42
C MET A 76 -14.29 -2.60 -5.14
N LEU A 77 -13.29 -1.99 -5.76
CA LEU A 77 -13.04 -0.56 -5.63
C LEU A 77 -13.21 0.11 -6.99
N GLY A 78 -14.12 1.08 -7.05
CA GLY A 78 -14.42 1.80 -8.26
C GLY A 78 -13.24 2.66 -8.74
N SER A 79 -13.37 3.13 -9.99
CA SER A 79 -12.38 4.01 -10.61
C SER A 79 -12.03 5.20 -9.71
N GLU A 80 -10.75 5.42 -9.49
CA GLU A 80 -10.19 6.56 -8.73
C GLU A 80 -10.74 6.70 -7.29
N ALA A 81 -11.33 5.63 -6.76
CA ALA A 81 -11.90 5.61 -5.42
C ALA A 81 -10.91 5.10 -4.38
N SER A 82 -11.20 5.41 -3.13
CA SER A 82 -10.54 4.85 -1.96
C SER A 82 -11.58 4.36 -0.95
N ARG A 83 -11.18 3.46 -0.06
CA ARG A 83 -12.06 2.94 0.98
C ARG A 83 -11.28 2.69 2.26
N GLY A 84 -11.90 3.02 3.41
CA GLY A 84 -11.33 2.72 4.72
C GLY A 84 -11.45 1.24 5.08
N VAL A 85 -10.35 0.66 5.56
CA VAL A 85 -10.27 -0.72 6.04
C VAL A 85 -9.74 -0.70 7.47
N LEU A 86 -10.44 -1.36 8.38
CA LEU A 86 -10.01 -1.53 9.74
C LEU A 86 -9.25 -2.85 9.89
N VAL A 87 -8.03 -2.76 10.40
CA VAL A 87 -7.17 -3.91 10.66
C VAL A 87 -6.92 -4.01 12.16
N VAL A 88 -7.28 -5.13 12.76
CA VAL A 88 -7.08 -5.41 14.18
C VAL A 88 -6.08 -6.55 14.31
N VAL A 89 -4.95 -6.28 14.93
CA VAL A 89 -3.84 -7.23 15.04
C VAL A 89 -3.67 -7.64 16.51
N PRO A 90 -3.76 -8.93 16.82
CA PRO A 90 -3.49 -9.40 18.19
C PRO A 90 -2.00 -9.31 18.49
N PHE A 91 -1.64 -8.99 19.72
CA PHE A 91 -0.24 -8.97 20.15
C PHE A 91 0.32 -10.38 20.37
N ASP A 92 -0.54 -11.39 20.54
CA ASP A 92 -0.15 -12.77 20.86
C ASP A 92 0.78 -12.88 22.07
N GLY A 93 0.49 -12.09 23.11
CA GLY A 93 1.26 -12.08 24.36
C GLY A 93 2.56 -11.26 24.31
N ALA A 94 2.90 -10.68 23.16
CA ALA A 94 4.07 -9.79 23.04
C ALA A 94 3.72 -8.35 23.47
N ASN A 95 4.71 -7.59 23.88
CA ASN A 95 4.54 -6.18 24.20
C ASN A 95 4.70 -5.26 22.97
N GLU A 96 5.25 -5.80 21.92
CA GLU A 96 5.51 -5.10 20.67
C GLU A 96 5.33 -6.06 19.51
N ARG A 97 4.70 -5.60 18.44
CA ARG A 97 4.54 -6.40 17.24
C ARG A 97 4.66 -5.54 16.00
N LYS A 98 5.52 -5.97 15.08
CA LYS A 98 5.69 -5.36 13.77
C LYS A 98 4.95 -6.17 12.73
N VAL A 99 4.13 -5.51 11.94
CA VAL A 99 3.37 -6.17 10.87
C VAL A 99 3.48 -5.37 9.56
N ARG A 100 3.21 -6.07 8.47
CA ARG A 100 3.00 -5.48 7.16
C ARG A 100 1.53 -5.62 6.81
N ILE A 101 0.91 -4.51 6.47
CA ILE A 101 -0.47 -4.51 5.95
C ILE A 101 -0.35 -4.31 4.45
N CYS A 102 -0.83 -5.28 3.70
CA CYS A 102 -0.65 -5.32 2.25
C CYS A 102 -1.98 -5.22 1.53
N THR A 103 -2.02 -4.36 0.53
CA THR A 103 -3.11 -4.28 -0.44
C THR A 103 -2.70 -5.08 -1.67
N GLU A 104 -3.51 -6.06 -2.04
CA GLU A 104 -3.27 -6.92 -3.19
C GLU A 104 -4.39 -6.74 -4.22
N SER A 105 -4.03 -6.69 -5.49
CA SER A 105 -4.99 -6.60 -6.60
C SER A 105 -4.47 -7.25 -7.86
N ILE A 106 -5.41 -7.60 -8.75
CA ILE A 106 -5.13 -7.98 -10.14
C ILE A 106 -5.73 -6.86 -11.01
N PRO A 107 -4.91 -5.85 -11.42
CA PRO A 107 -5.46 -4.67 -12.08
C PRO A 107 -5.95 -4.91 -13.51
N PHE A 108 -5.45 -5.96 -14.18
CA PHE A 108 -5.80 -6.29 -15.56
C PHE A 108 -6.20 -7.77 -15.68
N PRO A 109 -7.40 -8.15 -15.18
CA PRO A 109 -7.79 -9.56 -15.11
C PRO A 109 -8.04 -10.22 -16.47
N ASN A 110 -8.26 -9.42 -17.53
CA ASN A 110 -8.55 -9.93 -18.89
C ASN A 110 -7.30 -10.09 -19.77
N GLU A 111 -6.13 -9.77 -19.24
CA GLU A 111 -4.87 -9.99 -19.95
C GLU A 111 -4.44 -11.44 -19.88
N GLN A 112 -3.74 -11.93 -20.92
CA GLN A 112 -3.21 -13.30 -20.93
C GLN A 112 -2.23 -13.55 -19.79
N THR A 113 -1.41 -12.56 -19.46
CA THR A 113 -0.54 -12.59 -18.29
C THR A 113 -1.17 -11.71 -17.20
N GLN A 114 -1.67 -12.34 -16.15
CA GLN A 114 -2.19 -11.61 -15.01
C GLN A 114 -1.04 -11.16 -14.11
N ILE A 115 -0.99 -9.87 -13.85
CA ILE A 115 -0.03 -9.28 -12.92
C ILE A 115 -0.77 -9.03 -11.61
N LYS A 116 -0.26 -9.60 -10.52
CA LYS A 116 -0.72 -9.30 -9.18
C LYS A 116 0.09 -8.14 -8.62
N ALA A 117 -0.58 -7.04 -8.30
CA ALA A 117 0.05 -5.91 -7.65
C ALA A 117 -0.07 -6.07 -6.13
N GLN A 118 1.02 -5.80 -5.41
CA GLN A 118 1.06 -5.81 -3.95
C GLN A 118 1.79 -4.59 -3.44
N ILE A 119 1.18 -3.87 -2.49
CA ILE A 119 1.80 -2.77 -1.77
C ILE A 119 1.66 -3.04 -0.28
N CYS A 120 2.76 -2.94 0.46
CA CYS A 120 2.78 -3.21 1.88
C CYS A 120 3.26 -2.00 2.68
N GLY A 121 2.45 -1.58 3.64
CA GLY A 121 2.86 -0.63 4.67
C GLY A 121 3.44 -1.35 5.87
N LYS A 122 4.26 -0.65 6.66
CA LYS A 122 4.90 -1.16 7.88
C LYS A 122 4.32 -0.50 9.10
N PHE A 123 3.86 -1.30 10.06
CA PHE A 123 3.20 -0.81 11.26
C PHE A 123 3.77 -1.47 12.49
N LEU A 124 3.98 -0.66 13.52
CA LEU A 124 4.44 -1.11 14.84
C LEU A 124 3.33 -0.90 15.86
N GLY A 125 2.89 -1.99 16.50
CA GLY A 125 2.03 -1.94 17.65
C GLY A 125 2.84 -2.06 18.94
N GLN A 126 2.54 -1.22 19.94
CA GLN A 126 3.15 -1.23 21.24
C GLN A 126 2.04 -1.35 22.30
N ARG A 127 2.14 -2.39 23.13
CA ARG A 127 1.22 -2.58 24.25
C ARG A 127 1.69 -1.78 25.43
N ARG A 128 0.78 -0.97 25.97
CA ARG A 128 0.99 -0.17 27.18
C ARG A 128 0.18 -0.77 28.33
N SER A 129 0.79 -0.83 29.46
CA SER A 129 0.13 -1.29 30.71
C SER A 129 -0.15 -0.11 31.64
#